data_4897f0bb71b24461a1392c08cf72fb4b
#
_entry.id   4897f0bb71b24461a1392c08cf72fb4b
#
_cell.length_a   1.000
_cell.length_b   1.000
_cell.length_c   1.000
_cell.angle_alpha   90.00
_cell.angle_beta   90.00
_cell.angle_gamma   90.00
#
_symmetry.space_group_name_H-M   'P 1'
#
loop_
_entity.id
_entity.type
_entity.pdbx_description
1 polymer ?
#
loop_
_entity_poly.entity_id
_entity_poly.type
_entity_poly.pdbx_seq_one_letter_code
_entity_poly.pdbx_strand_id
1 'polypeptide(L)'
;MKLQKPKGTQDILPADSAKWQYVENVARETFKKYNYGEIRTPMFEHYEVISRSVGDTTDIVTKEMYDFHDKGDRHITLRPEGTAPVVRSYVENKLFAPEVQKPVKVYYIGSMFRYERPQAGRLREFHQLGVECFGSKNPATDVETIAMAYQLFNTLGIKDVTLHLNSLGNTESRLAYRQALIDYLTPMRDSLSKDSQRRLDENPLRVLDSKEKEDKVAVENAPSILDYLDDESQAHFDEVCAMLDSLNIPYVIDTNMVRGLDYYNHTIFEFITTIDKSELTICAGGRYDSLVEYFGGPETAGFGFGLGLERLLLVLYKQGIELPVEESLDVYIAVLGSGANGKALELVQAIRYQGFKAERDYLGRKIKAQFKSADTFKAKTVITLGESEVESGQVNVKNNATREEVTVSFEELTKNFAAVLKQLEK
;
A
#
# COMPACT_ATOMS: atom_id res chain seq x y z
N MET A 1 -9.60 -33.72 8.09
CA MET A 1 -8.63 -32.61 8.04
C MET A 1 -9.41 -31.31 8.11
N LYS A 2 -9.07 -30.39 9.05
CA LYS A 2 -9.72 -29.07 9.12
C LYS A 2 -9.09 -28.16 8.06
N LEU A 3 -9.87 -27.67 7.12
CA LEU A 3 -9.39 -26.75 6.11
C LEU A 3 -9.12 -25.39 6.74
N GLN A 4 -7.94 -24.85 6.48
CA GLN A 4 -7.48 -23.56 7.01
C GLN A 4 -6.69 -22.82 5.92
N LYS A 5 -6.60 -21.50 6.03
CA LYS A 5 -5.75 -20.69 5.15
C LYS A 5 -4.27 -21.07 5.27
N PRO A 6 -3.47 -20.92 4.20
CA PRO A 6 -2.03 -21.15 4.24
C PRO A 6 -1.34 -20.28 5.30
N LYS A 7 -0.24 -20.77 5.87
CA LYS A 7 0.55 -20.01 6.83
C LYS A 7 1.13 -18.75 6.21
N GLY A 8 0.93 -17.61 6.85
CA GLY A 8 1.43 -16.32 6.37
C GLY A 8 0.49 -15.61 5.39
N THR A 9 -0.74 -16.10 5.23
CA THR A 9 -1.81 -15.39 4.53
C THR A 9 -2.91 -14.98 5.51
N GLN A 10 -3.75 -14.03 5.13
CA GLN A 10 -4.91 -13.65 5.92
C GLN A 10 -6.12 -13.35 5.03
N ASP A 11 -7.31 -13.62 5.57
CA ASP A 11 -8.55 -13.15 4.98
C ASP A 11 -8.81 -11.73 5.47
N ILE A 12 -9.15 -10.81 4.56
CA ILE A 12 -9.60 -9.46 4.90
C ILE A 12 -11.13 -9.50 4.96
N LEU A 13 -11.65 -9.57 6.18
CA LEU A 13 -13.09 -9.72 6.40
C LEU A 13 -13.84 -8.37 6.25
N PRO A 14 -15.17 -8.37 6.06
CA PRO A 14 -15.96 -7.15 5.86
C PRO A 14 -15.73 -6.06 6.91
N ALA A 15 -15.53 -6.42 8.18
CA ALA A 15 -15.25 -5.46 9.24
C ALA A 15 -13.92 -4.70 9.08
N ASP A 16 -12.95 -5.31 8.39
CA ASP A 16 -11.64 -4.71 8.15
C ASP A 16 -11.55 -4.12 6.73
N SER A 17 -12.25 -4.70 5.76
CA SER A 17 -12.16 -4.30 4.35
C SER A 17 -12.53 -2.83 4.11
N ALA A 18 -13.44 -2.26 4.90
CA ALA A 18 -13.80 -0.84 4.83
C ALA A 18 -12.60 0.08 5.12
N LYS A 19 -11.74 -0.31 6.09
CA LYS A 19 -10.52 0.43 6.41
C LYS A 19 -9.49 0.34 5.27
N TRP A 20 -9.33 -0.84 4.69
CA TRP A 20 -8.48 -1.06 3.52
C TRP A 20 -8.92 -0.17 2.36
N GLN A 21 -10.20 -0.22 2.00
CA GLN A 21 -10.76 0.59 0.93
C GLN A 21 -10.58 2.09 1.17
N TYR A 22 -10.74 2.55 2.41
CA TYR A 22 -10.51 3.95 2.76
C TYR A 22 -9.05 4.36 2.48
N VAL A 23 -8.08 3.61 3.00
CA VAL A 23 -6.65 3.89 2.82
C VAL A 23 -6.26 3.84 1.34
N GLU A 24 -6.73 2.82 0.60
CA GLU A 24 -6.50 2.72 -0.84
C GLU A 24 -7.12 3.90 -1.61
N ASN A 25 -8.32 4.37 -1.23
CA ASN A 25 -8.94 5.50 -1.88
C ASN A 25 -8.21 6.81 -1.60
N VAL A 26 -7.75 7.03 -0.36
CA VAL A 26 -6.89 8.19 -0.03
C VAL A 26 -5.61 8.17 -0.87
N ALA A 27 -5.01 7.01 -1.05
CA ALA A 27 -3.83 6.86 -1.89
C ALA A 27 -4.13 7.16 -3.36
N ARG A 28 -5.20 6.58 -3.94
CA ARG A 28 -5.63 6.85 -5.32
C ARG A 28 -5.87 8.34 -5.56
N GLU A 29 -6.59 9.01 -4.65
CA GLU A 29 -6.84 10.45 -4.77
C GLU A 29 -5.56 11.27 -4.61
N THR A 30 -4.61 10.83 -3.78
CA THR A 30 -3.30 11.48 -3.68
C THR A 30 -2.54 11.33 -5.01
N PHE A 31 -2.42 10.12 -5.55
CA PHE A 31 -1.68 9.85 -6.78
C PHE A 31 -2.27 10.58 -8.00
N LYS A 32 -3.60 10.70 -8.09
CA LYS A 32 -4.26 11.49 -9.13
C LYS A 32 -3.84 12.97 -9.10
N LYS A 33 -3.65 13.57 -7.92
CA LYS A 33 -3.19 14.97 -7.81
C LYS A 33 -1.81 15.18 -8.40
N TYR A 34 -0.97 14.14 -8.42
CA TYR A 34 0.36 14.13 -9.03
C TYR A 34 0.39 13.60 -10.46
N ASN A 35 -0.80 13.38 -11.04
CA ASN A 35 -0.98 12.89 -12.42
C ASN A 35 -0.43 11.47 -12.66
N TYR A 36 -0.53 10.58 -11.66
CA TYR A 36 -0.22 9.17 -11.81
C TYR A 36 -1.45 8.38 -12.25
N GLY A 37 -1.30 7.55 -13.31
CA GLY A 37 -2.31 6.61 -13.78
C GLY A 37 -2.15 5.22 -13.16
N GLU A 38 -3.26 4.49 -12.97
CA GLU A 38 -3.18 3.12 -12.46
C GLU A 38 -2.66 2.16 -13.53
N ILE A 39 -1.69 1.30 -13.16
CA ILE A 39 -1.25 0.15 -13.95
C ILE A 39 -1.50 -1.14 -13.15
N ARG A 40 -1.96 -2.19 -13.83
CA ARG A 40 -2.15 -3.51 -13.23
C ARG A 40 -1.36 -4.54 -14.00
N THR A 41 -0.42 -5.20 -13.34
CA THR A 41 0.38 -6.28 -13.90
C THR A 41 -0.12 -7.64 -13.38
N PRO A 42 0.15 -8.76 -14.09
CA PRO A 42 -0.17 -10.09 -13.62
C PRO A 42 0.42 -10.40 -12.24
N MET A 43 -0.22 -11.30 -11.48
CA MET A 43 0.30 -11.77 -10.19
C MET A 43 1.48 -12.74 -10.33
N PHE A 44 1.64 -13.35 -11.48
CA PHE A 44 2.76 -14.22 -11.80
C PHE A 44 3.50 -13.72 -13.04
N GLU A 45 4.81 -13.90 -13.03
CA GLU A 45 5.73 -13.46 -14.07
C GLU A 45 6.64 -14.62 -14.48
N HIS A 46 7.35 -14.49 -15.59
CA HIS A 46 8.49 -15.35 -15.84
C HIS A 46 9.55 -15.16 -14.76
N TYR A 47 10.17 -16.24 -14.32
CA TYR A 47 11.19 -16.22 -13.27
C TYR A 47 12.28 -15.19 -13.56
N GLU A 48 12.72 -15.11 -14.83
CA GLU A 48 13.78 -14.20 -15.27
C GLU A 48 13.41 -12.71 -15.12
N VAL A 49 12.13 -12.36 -15.13
CA VAL A 49 11.68 -10.98 -14.89
C VAL A 49 12.11 -10.50 -13.51
N ILE A 50 12.05 -11.39 -12.53
CA ILE A 50 12.40 -11.06 -11.14
C ILE A 50 13.87 -11.33 -10.86
N SER A 51 14.40 -12.50 -11.19
CA SER A 51 15.78 -12.88 -10.86
C SER A 51 16.79 -11.91 -11.44
N ARG A 52 16.61 -11.54 -12.70
CA ARG A 52 17.51 -10.60 -13.37
C ARG A 52 17.42 -9.18 -12.84
N SER A 53 16.25 -8.69 -12.48
CA SER A 53 16.06 -7.29 -12.06
C SER A 53 16.43 -7.07 -10.60
N VAL A 54 16.00 -7.97 -9.72
CA VAL A 54 16.17 -7.84 -8.27
C VAL A 54 17.61 -8.15 -7.83
N GLY A 55 18.30 -9.01 -8.59
CA GLY A 55 19.67 -9.47 -8.33
C GLY A 55 19.70 -10.90 -7.79
N ASP A 56 20.49 -11.75 -8.45
CA ASP A 56 20.58 -13.19 -8.16
C ASP A 56 21.09 -13.51 -6.75
N THR A 57 21.78 -12.58 -6.10
CA THR A 57 22.35 -12.74 -4.75
C THR A 57 21.44 -12.22 -3.63
N THR A 58 20.31 -11.61 -3.97
CA THR A 58 19.39 -11.07 -2.98
C THR A 58 18.63 -12.17 -2.24
N ASP A 59 18.25 -11.91 -0.97
CA ASP A 59 17.44 -12.85 -0.20
C ASP A 59 16.09 -13.14 -0.88
N ILE A 60 15.55 -12.19 -1.60
CA ILE A 60 14.30 -12.37 -2.35
C ILE A 60 14.45 -13.49 -3.36
N VAL A 61 15.46 -13.43 -4.22
CA VAL A 61 15.67 -14.42 -5.28
C VAL A 61 16.15 -15.75 -4.72
N THR A 62 17.06 -15.74 -3.74
CA THR A 62 17.68 -16.97 -3.23
C THR A 62 16.82 -17.76 -2.25
N LYS A 63 15.86 -17.11 -1.54
CA LYS A 63 15.15 -17.73 -0.40
C LYS A 63 13.65 -17.45 -0.36
N GLU A 64 13.16 -16.37 -0.97
CA GLU A 64 11.81 -15.86 -0.69
C GLU A 64 10.84 -15.95 -1.86
N MET A 65 11.30 -16.28 -3.06
CA MET A 65 10.41 -16.43 -4.22
C MET A 65 9.52 -17.67 -4.10
N TYR A 66 8.27 -17.52 -4.56
CA TYR A 66 7.36 -18.62 -4.85
C TYR A 66 7.43 -18.92 -6.34
N ASP A 67 8.32 -19.79 -6.74
CA ASP A 67 8.53 -20.19 -8.12
C ASP A 67 8.11 -21.63 -8.39
N PHE A 68 7.69 -21.92 -9.61
CA PHE A 68 7.19 -23.23 -10.04
C PHE A 68 7.17 -23.33 -11.57
N HIS A 69 7.06 -24.54 -12.08
CA HIS A 69 6.83 -24.76 -13.51
C HIS A 69 5.34 -24.91 -13.81
N ASP A 70 4.89 -24.21 -14.83
CA ASP A 70 3.51 -24.36 -15.30
C ASP A 70 3.33 -25.64 -16.14
N LYS A 71 2.10 -25.91 -16.62
CA LYS A 71 1.81 -27.09 -17.45
C LYS A 71 2.56 -27.12 -18.78
N GLY A 72 3.10 -26.01 -19.23
CA GLY A 72 3.93 -25.88 -20.42
C GLY A 72 5.44 -25.91 -20.13
N ASP A 73 5.82 -26.33 -18.90
CA ASP A 73 7.20 -26.39 -18.40
C ASP A 73 7.92 -25.03 -18.41
N ARG A 74 7.17 -23.94 -18.32
CA ARG A 74 7.76 -22.59 -18.20
C ARG A 74 8.00 -22.28 -16.74
N HIS A 75 9.22 -21.78 -16.43
CA HIS A 75 9.57 -21.35 -15.07
C HIS A 75 8.93 -20.00 -14.77
N ILE A 76 8.01 -19.97 -13.84
CA ILE A 76 7.27 -18.77 -13.43
C ILE A 76 7.36 -18.57 -11.92
N THR A 77 7.10 -17.36 -11.47
CA THR A 77 7.10 -16.98 -10.05
C THR A 77 5.90 -16.11 -9.73
N LEU A 78 5.40 -16.19 -8.52
CA LEU A 78 4.52 -15.15 -7.98
C LEU A 78 5.37 -13.90 -7.74
N ARG A 79 4.87 -12.73 -8.14
CA ARG A 79 5.62 -11.46 -8.04
C ARG A 79 5.93 -11.12 -6.58
N PRO A 80 7.22 -10.94 -6.20
CA PRO A 80 7.61 -10.59 -4.84
C PRO A 80 7.62 -9.07 -4.59
N GLU A 81 7.48 -8.27 -5.66
CA GLU A 81 7.47 -6.80 -5.65
C GLU A 81 6.81 -6.28 -6.93
N GLY A 82 6.56 -4.98 -7.04
CA GLY A 82 5.80 -4.41 -8.15
C GLY A 82 6.63 -3.75 -9.24
N THR A 83 7.84 -3.27 -8.96
CA THR A 83 8.66 -2.47 -9.91
C THR A 83 9.06 -3.27 -11.14
N ALA A 84 9.63 -4.46 -10.97
CA ALA A 84 10.06 -5.30 -12.10
C ALA A 84 8.92 -5.67 -13.06
N PRO A 85 7.73 -6.11 -12.59
CA PRO A 85 6.55 -6.29 -13.45
C PRO A 85 6.13 -5.01 -14.20
N VAL A 86 6.20 -3.85 -13.55
CA VAL A 86 5.86 -2.57 -14.19
C VAL A 86 6.89 -2.21 -15.26
N VAL A 87 8.19 -2.37 -15.00
CA VAL A 87 9.25 -2.14 -16.00
C VAL A 87 9.12 -3.10 -17.18
N ARG A 88 8.85 -4.40 -16.94
CA ARG A 88 8.56 -5.35 -18.02
C ARG A 88 7.38 -4.87 -18.87
N SER A 89 6.28 -4.42 -18.22
CA SER A 89 5.11 -3.89 -18.91
C SER A 89 5.42 -2.60 -19.69
N TYR A 90 6.24 -1.71 -19.13
CA TYR A 90 6.69 -0.48 -19.79
C TYR A 90 7.44 -0.78 -21.09
N VAL A 91 8.34 -1.76 -21.08
CA VAL A 91 9.13 -2.17 -22.25
C VAL A 91 8.26 -2.92 -23.26
N GLU A 92 7.49 -3.91 -22.83
CA GLU A 92 6.65 -4.75 -23.69
C GLU A 92 5.59 -3.92 -24.46
N ASN A 93 4.96 -2.95 -23.77
CA ASN A 93 3.95 -2.08 -24.38
C ASN A 93 4.55 -0.81 -25.01
N LYS A 94 5.89 -0.71 -25.09
CA LYS A 94 6.61 0.41 -25.70
C LYS A 94 6.20 1.78 -25.13
N LEU A 95 5.98 1.87 -23.82
CA LEU A 95 5.59 3.15 -23.18
C LEU A 95 6.72 4.19 -23.26
N PHE A 96 7.90 3.81 -23.74
CA PHE A 96 9.00 4.70 -24.05
C PHE A 96 8.86 5.39 -25.42
N ALA A 97 7.92 4.99 -26.28
CA ALA A 97 7.77 5.51 -27.64
C ALA A 97 7.57 7.03 -27.65
N PRO A 98 8.03 7.74 -28.71
CA PRO A 98 7.98 9.21 -28.76
C PRO A 98 6.59 9.81 -28.63
N GLU A 99 5.56 9.11 -29.10
CA GLU A 99 4.16 9.52 -29.02
C GLU A 99 3.56 9.43 -27.61
N VAL A 100 4.22 8.76 -26.69
CA VAL A 100 3.77 8.65 -25.30
C VAL A 100 4.29 9.85 -24.49
N GLN A 101 3.38 10.56 -23.81
CA GLN A 101 3.72 11.69 -22.94
C GLN A 101 4.76 11.31 -21.88
N LYS A 102 5.79 12.15 -21.71
CA LYS A 102 6.85 11.98 -20.70
C LYS A 102 6.75 13.07 -19.62
N PRO A 103 7.17 12.79 -18.37
CA PRO A 103 7.48 11.46 -17.86
C PRO A 103 6.25 10.56 -17.80
N VAL A 104 6.44 9.23 -17.92
CA VAL A 104 5.37 8.25 -17.71
C VAL A 104 5.24 8.01 -16.22
N LYS A 105 4.10 8.34 -15.65
CA LYS A 105 3.81 8.25 -14.22
C LYS A 105 2.71 7.23 -13.97
N VAL A 106 3.03 6.15 -13.27
CA VAL A 106 2.08 5.07 -12.98
C VAL A 106 2.11 4.67 -11.51
N TYR A 107 0.97 4.21 -11.00
CA TYR A 107 0.86 3.58 -9.69
C TYR A 107 0.20 2.21 -9.78
N TYR A 108 0.48 1.36 -8.83
CA TYR A 108 -0.16 0.05 -8.69
C TYR A 108 -0.59 -0.23 -7.25
N ILE A 109 -1.62 -1.04 -7.10
CA ILE A 109 -2.08 -1.60 -5.82
C ILE A 109 -2.34 -3.09 -6.04
N GLY A 110 -1.76 -3.95 -5.23
CA GLY A 110 -2.01 -5.38 -5.37
C GLY A 110 -1.19 -6.29 -4.47
N SER A 111 -1.53 -7.58 -4.52
CA SER A 111 -0.85 -8.63 -3.75
C SER A 111 0.55 -8.91 -4.28
N MET A 112 1.47 -9.10 -3.33
CA MET A 112 2.85 -9.55 -3.53
C MET A 112 3.10 -10.78 -2.67
N PHE A 113 4.11 -11.58 -3.02
CA PHE A 113 4.33 -12.87 -2.41
C PHE A 113 5.79 -13.09 -2.06
N ARG A 114 6.10 -13.35 -0.76
CA ARG A 114 7.46 -13.66 -0.29
C ARG A 114 7.41 -14.76 0.76
N TYR A 115 8.24 -15.77 0.62
CA TYR A 115 8.36 -16.86 1.60
C TYR A 115 9.15 -16.42 2.84
N GLU A 116 8.68 -15.35 3.48
CA GLU A 116 9.26 -14.84 4.71
C GLU A 116 8.71 -15.54 5.96
N ARG A 117 9.42 -15.38 7.10
CA ARG A 117 8.88 -15.75 8.40
C ARG A 117 7.76 -14.77 8.79
N PRO A 118 6.50 -15.22 8.94
CA PRO A 118 5.40 -14.33 9.27
C PRO A 118 5.58 -13.67 10.63
N GLN A 119 5.33 -12.36 10.68
CA GLN A 119 5.30 -11.55 11.90
C GLN A 119 4.35 -10.35 11.70
N ALA A 120 4.15 -9.51 12.72
CA ALA A 120 3.31 -8.32 12.62
C ALA A 120 3.77 -7.41 11.47
N GLY A 121 2.87 -7.11 10.52
CA GLY A 121 3.17 -6.32 9.33
C GLY A 121 4.04 -7.00 8.27
N ARG A 122 4.33 -8.32 8.41
CA ARG A 122 5.01 -9.16 7.41
C ARG A 122 4.28 -10.45 7.20
N LEU A 123 3.70 -10.60 6.04
CA LEU A 123 2.98 -11.80 5.61
C LEU A 123 3.67 -12.41 4.38
N ARG A 124 3.30 -13.64 4.04
CA ARG A 124 3.75 -14.30 2.81
C ARG A 124 2.97 -13.85 1.57
N GLU A 125 1.70 -13.54 1.73
CA GLU A 125 0.92 -12.72 0.84
C GLU A 125 0.68 -11.38 1.53
N PHE A 126 1.09 -10.29 0.91
CA PHE A 126 0.96 -8.93 1.42
C PHE A 126 0.62 -7.98 0.28
N HIS A 127 0.10 -6.80 0.60
CA HIS A 127 -0.34 -5.84 -0.40
C HIS A 127 0.61 -4.65 -0.45
N GLN A 128 1.01 -4.28 -1.66
CA GLN A 128 1.78 -3.06 -1.90
C GLN A 128 0.97 -2.02 -2.65
N LEU A 129 1.15 -0.78 -2.23
CA LEU A 129 1.01 0.43 -3.03
C LEU A 129 2.40 0.76 -3.57
N GLY A 130 2.51 1.07 -4.85
CA GLY A 130 3.76 1.57 -5.41
C GLY A 130 3.51 2.57 -6.52
N VAL A 131 4.50 3.40 -6.78
CA VAL A 131 4.52 4.37 -7.86
C VAL A 131 5.82 4.28 -8.62
N GLU A 132 5.76 4.48 -9.93
CA GLU A 132 6.92 4.47 -10.81
C GLU A 132 6.84 5.65 -11.79
N CYS A 133 7.93 6.38 -11.94
CA CYS A 133 8.06 7.51 -12.86
C CYS A 133 9.23 7.25 -13.82
N PHE A 134 8.97 7.24 -15.12
CA PHE A 134 9.95 6.91 -16.15
C PHE A 134 10.22 8.09 -17.07
N GLY A 135 11.50 8.27 -17.44
CA GLY A 135 11.92 9.19 -18.48
C GLY A 135 12.31 10.59 -17.99
N SER A 136 12.66 10.74 -16.71
CA SER A 136 13.20 11.98 -16.15
C SER A 136 14.42 11.73 -15.27
N LYS A 137 15.55 12.36 -15.62
CA LYS A 137 16.77 12.41 -14.80
C LYS A 137 16.76 13.60 -13.82
N ASN A 138 15.77 14.49 -13.90
CA ASN A 138 15.73 15.70 -13.10
C ASN A 138 15.50 15.37 -11.61
N PRO A 139 16.32 15.92 -10.68
CA PRO A 139 16.16 15.73 -9.23
C PRO A 139 14.76 16.10 -8.69
N ALA A 140 14.06 17.02 -9.35
CA ALA A 140 12.68 17.36 -8.97
C ALA A 140 11.71 16.17 -9.08
N THR A 141 12.01 15.17 -9.92
CA THR A 141 11.21 13.94 -10.00
C THR A 141 11.31 13.11 -8.72
N ASP A 142 12.52 13.04 -8.16
CA ASP A 142 12.80 12.34 -6.90
C ASP A 142 12.03 13.02 -5.77
N VAL A 143 12.17 14.34 -5.68
CA VAL A 143 11.53 15.16 -4.64
C VAL A 143 10.01 15.16 -4.76
N GLU A 144 9.45 15.28 -5.96
CA GLU A 144 7.98 15.18 -6.17
C GLU A 144 7.43 13.84 -5.68
N THR A 145 8.13 12.75 -5.98
CA THR A 145 7.72 11.40 -5.60
C THR A 145 7.82 11.18 -4.08
N ILE A 146 8.89 11.68 -3.45
CA ILE A 146 9.05 11.69 -1.99
C ILE A 146 7.95 12.54 -1.32
N ALA A 147 7.71 13.76 -1.83
CA ALA A 147 6.69 14.66 -1.33
C ALA A 147 5.28 14.06 -1.42
N MET A 148 4.99 13.29 -2.47
CA MET A 148 3.73 12.58 -2.63
C MET A 148 3.53 11.52 -1.54
N ALA A 149 4.56 10.74 -1.20
CA ALA A 149 4.50 9.79 -0.10
C ALA A 149 4.32 10.50 1.26
N TYR A 150 5.05 11.59 1.48
CA TYR A 150 4.91 12.43 2.68
C TYR A 150 3.51 13.02 2.83
N GLN A 151 2.93 13.51 1.71
CA GLN A 151 1.55 14.01 1.70
C GLN A 151 0.53 12.91 2.01
N LEU A 152 0.73 11.69 1.50
CA LEU A 152 -0.15 10.55 1.81
C LEU A 152 -0.19 10.28 3.32
N PHE A 153 0.98 10.26 3.99
CA PHE A 153 1.04 10.07 5.43
C PHE A 153 0.35 11.19 6.21
N ASN A 154 0.59 12.44 5.83
CA ASN A 154 -0.06 13.60 6.45
C ASN A 154 -1.59 13.55 6.26
N THR A 155 -2.08 13.17 5.07
CA THR A 155 -3.52 13.04 4.78
C THR A 155 -4.17 11.94 5.63
N LEU A 156 -3.45 10.86 5.89
CA LEU A 156 -3.91 9.78 6.79
C LEU A 156 -3.76 10.12 8.27
N GLY A 157 -3.13 11.27 8.60
CA GLY A 157 -2.92 11.70 9.98
C GLY A 157 -1.78 10.99 10.71
N ILE A 158 -0.91 10.29 9.98
CA ILE A 158 0.25 9.58 10.54
C ILE A 158 1.27 10.60 11.01
N LYS A 159 1.76 10.43 12.23
CA LYS A 159 2.76 11.27 12.89
C LYS A 159 4.04 10.49 13.12
N ASP A 160 5.10 11.22 13.51
CA ASP A 160 6.38 10.61 13.91
C ASP A 160 6.98 9.71 12.81
N VAL A 161 6.93 10.20 11.56
CA VAL A 161 7.57 9.58 10.41
C VAL A 161 8.78 10.39 10.02
N THR A 162 9.95 9.76 9.98
CA THR A 162 11.22 10.38 9.57
C THR A 162 11.58 9.91 8.17
N LEU A 163 11.93 10.85 7.30
CA LEU A 163 12.53 10.57 6.00
C LEU A 163 14.03 10.36 6.17
N HIS A 164 14.51 9.14 5.90
CA HIS A 164 15.92 8.84 5.75
C HIS A 164 16.28 8.93 4.27
N LEU A 165 17.40 9.58 3.96
CA LEU A 165 17.85 9.88 2.61
C LEU A 165 19.32 9.49 2.44
N ASN A 166 19.68 8.92 1.31
CA ASN A 166 21.05 8.62 0.92
C ASN A 166 21.21 8.68 -0.60
N SER A 167 22.43 8.65 -1.09
CA SER A 167 22.75 8.44 -2.51
C SER A 167 23.69 7.26 -2.67
N LEU A 168 23.42 6.40 -3.65
CA LEU A 168 24.33 5.34 -4.07
C LEU A 168 25.26 5.78 -5.20
N GLY A 169 25.11 7.00 -5.69
CA GLY A 169 25.84 7.50 -6.85
C GLY A 169 25.57 6.70 -8.13
N ASN A 170 26.43 6.91 -9.12
CA ASN A 170 26.46 6.14 -10.35
C ASN A 170 27.26 4.84 -10.18
N THR A 171 27.50 4.11 -11.28
CA THR A 171 28.23 2.84 -11.26
C THR A 171 29.68 3.04 -10.80
N GLU A 172 30.35 4.11 -11.20
CA GLU A 172 31.75 4.38 -10.84
C GLU A 172 31.89 4.69 -9.36
N SER A 173 31.04 5.55 -8.82
CA SER A 173 30.94 5.85 -7.38
C SER A 173 30.71 4.58 -6.56
N ARG A 174 29.77 3.71 -6.98
CA ARG A 174 29.50 2.43 -6.31
C ARG A 174 30.68 1.47 -6.33
N LEU A 175 31.43 1.39 -7.45
CA LEU A 175 32.61 0.53 -7.54
C LEU A 175 33.73 1.02 -6.63
N ALA A 176 33.99 2.34 -6.61
CA ALA A 176 34.99 2.94 -5.74
C ALA A 176 34.62 2.71 -4.25
N TYR A 177 33.37 2.96 -3.89
CA TYR A 177 32.90 2.74 -2.53
C TYR A 177 32.93 1.26 -2.13
N ARG A 178 32.53 0.36 -3.04
CA ARG A 178 32.62 -1.09 -2.80
C ARG A 178 34.04 -1.51 -2.43
N GLN A 179 35.05 -1.01 -3.15
CA GLN A 179 36.45 -1.31 -2.84
C GLN A 179 36.84 -0.75 -1.47
N ALA A 180 36.47 0.49 -1.16
CA ALA A 180 36.74 1.10 0.15
C ALA A 180 36.11 0.29 1.31
N LEU A 181 34.89 -0.22 1.15
CA LEU A 181 34.27 -1.08 2.14
C LEU A 181 35.00 -2.42 2.29
N ILE A 182 35.44 -3.04 1.21
CA ILE A 182 36.25 -4.28 1.25
C ILE A 182 37.53 -4.02 2.02
N ASP A 183 38.26 -2.96 1.70
CA ASP A 183 39.55 -2.62 2.34
C ASP A 183 39.34 -2.31 3.83
N TYR A 184 38.22 -1.66 4.19
CA TYR A 184 37.88 -1.34 5.57
C TYR A 184 37.44 -2.58 6.38
N LEU A 185 36.60 -3.45 5.83
CA LEU A 185 36.00 -4.59 6.56
C LEU A 185 36.89 -5.83 6.56
N THR A 186 37.79 -6.01 5.59
CA THR A 186 38.64 -7.21 5.50
C THR A 186 39.49 -7.46 6.76
N PRO A 187 40.12 -6.44 7.39
CA PRO A 187 40.86 -6.64 8.63
C PRO A 187 39.98 -7.09 9.81
N MET A 188 38.67 -6.83 9.76
CA MET A 188 37.69 -7.16 10.80
C MET A 188 36.85 -8.40 10.46
N ARG A 189 37.20 -9.13 9.38
CA ARG A 189 36.40 -10.26 8.88
C ARG A 189 36.02 -11.28 9.94
N ASP A 190 36.96 -11.67 10.79
CA ASP A 190 36.74 -12.69 11.83
C ASP A 190 35.81 -12.22 12.95
N SER A 191 35.59 -10.92 13.09
CA SER A 191 34.66 -10.33 14.05
C SER A 191 33.25 -10.14 13.49
N LEU A 192 33.05 -10.31 12.18
CA LEU A 192 31.75 -10.23 11.53
C LEU A 192 30.92 -11.52 11.76
N SER A 193 29.61 -11.37 11.72
CA SER A 193 28.70 -12.51 11.66
C SER A 193 28.99 -13.40 10.42
N LYS A 194 28.65 -14.68 10.50
CA LYS A 194 28.86 -15.60 9.36
C LYS A 194 28.17 -15.16 8.07
N ASP A 195 27.00 -14.54 8.20
CA ASP A 195 26.27 -14.01 7.06
C ASP A 195 26.98 -12.79 6.47
N SER A 196 27.49 -11.90 7.31
CA SER A 196 28.25 -10.73 6.88
C SER A 196 29.64 -11.08 6.33
N GLN A 197 30.27 -12.16 6.80
CA GLN A 197 31.50 -12.70 6.17
C GLN A 197 31.24 -13.12 4.70
N ARG A 198 30.12 -13.80 4.44
CA ARG A 198 29.70 -14.16 3.09
C ARG A 198 29.35 -12.92 2.26
N ARG A 199 28.60 -11.98 2.84
CA ARG A 199 28.20 -10.71 2.18
C ARG A 199 29.41 -9.86 1.81
N LEU A 200 30.48 -9.87 2.61
CA LEU A 200 31.72 -9.16 2.30
C LEU A 200 32.33 -9.62 0.97
N ASP A 201 32.22 -10.90 0.64
CA ASP A 201 32.73 -11.47 -0.61
C ASP A 201 31.75 -11.21 -1.79
N GLU A 202 30.45 -11.35 -1.56
CA GLU A 202 29.41 -11.25 -2.59
C GLU A 202 28.96 -9.81 -2.84
N ASN A 203 28.53 -9.12 -1.80
CA ASN A 203 28.01 -7.74 -1.85
C ASN A 203 28.26 -7.00 -0.53
N PRO A 204 29.43 -6.36 -0.36
CA PRO A 204 29.84 -5.73 0.91
C PRO A 204 28.90 -4.62 1.39
N LEU A 205 28.15 -3.96 0.50
CA LEU A 205 27.15 -2.96 0.90
C LEU A 205 26.08 -3.57 1.83
N ARG A 206 25.80 -4.89 1.69
CA ARG A 206 24.80 -5.58 2.53
C ARG A 206 25.27 -5.79 3.97
N VAL A 207 26.55 -5.62 4.27
CA VAL A 207 27.07 -5.65 5.64
C VAL A 207 26.55 -4.43 6.44
N LEU A 208 26.38 -3.28 5.78
CA LEU A 208 25.86 -2.04 6.39
C LEU A 208 24.44 -2.21 6.93
N ASP A 209 23.61 -3.03 6.27
CA ASP A 209 22.21 -3.31 6.68
C ASP A 209 22.08 -4.51 7.64
N SER A 210 23.18 -4.98 8.19
CA SER A 210 23.13 -6.10 9.13
C SER A 210 22.47 -5.72 10.45
N LYS A 211 21.66 -6.63 10.99
CA LYS A 211 21.01 -6.47 12.31
C LYS A 211 21.79 -7.06 13.45
N GLU A 212 22.87 -7.80 13.15
CA GLU A 212 23.72 -8.43 14.15
C GLU A 212 24.54 -7.35 14.90
N LYS A 213 24.68 -7.53 16.20
CA LYS A 213 25.36 -6.52 17.05
C LYS A 213 26.83 -6.34 16.69
N GLU A 214 27.51 -7.42 16.42
CA GLU A 214 28.92 -7.42 16.02
C GLU A 214 29.13 -6.66 14.70
N ASP A 215 28.24 -6.85 13.74
CA ASP A 215 28.32 -6.17 12.45
C ASP A 215 28.05 -4.66 12.59
N LYS A 216 27.08 -4.28 13.44
CA LYS A 216 26.80 -2.86 13.72
C LYS A 216 28.01 -2.13 14.31
N VAL A 217 28.74 -2.80 15.21
CA VAL A 217 29.99 -2.24 15.77
C VAL A 217 31.04 -2.11 14.67
N ALA A 218 31.18 -3.11 13.80
CA ALA A 218 32.15 -3.07 12.70
C ALA A 218 31.90 -1.95 11.69
N VAL A 219 30.61 -1.62 11.42
CA VAL A 219 30.26 -0.58 10.42
C VAL A 219 30.10 0.83 11.02
N GLU A 220 30.22 1.01 12.33
CA GLU A 220 30.01 2.29 13.01
C GLU A 220 30.89 3.41 12.45
N ASN A 221 32.12 3.10 12.07
CA ASN A 221 33.07 4.03 11.47
C ASN A 221 33.43 3.69 10.02
N ALA A 222 32.52 3.01 9.31
CA ALA A 222 32.73 2.69 7.91
C ALA A 222 32.77 3.96 7.06
N PRO A 223 33.53 3.99 5.95
CA PRO A 223 33.53 5.14 5.04
C PRO A 223 32.12 5.42 4.53
N SER A 224 31.78 6.69 4.32
CA SER A 224 30.50 7.10 3.75
C SER A 224 30.53 6.98 2.23
N ILE A 225 29.45 6.49 1.62
CA ILE A 225 29.33 6.49 0.15
C ILE A 225 29.34 7.91 -0.42
N LEU A 226 28.89 8.91 0.34
CA LEU A 226 28.85 10.31 -0.09
C LEU A 226 30.26 10.87 -0.34
N ASP A 227 31.32 10.30 0.28
CA ASP A 227 32.70 10.69 0.03
C ASP A 227 33.27 10.14 -1.29
N TYR A 228 32.51 9.30 -1.97
CA TYR A 228 32.87 8.62 -3.23
C TYR A 228 31.98 9.00 -4.41
N LEU A 229 31.07 9.96 -4.21
CA LEU A 229 30.24 10.46 -5.30
C LEU A 229 31.10 11.24 -6.29
N ASP A 230 30.83 11.06 -7.58
CA ASP A 230 31.36 11.96 -8.59
C ASP A 230 30.62 13.30 -8.61
N ASP A 231 31.15 14.29 -9.32
CA ASP A 231 30.63 15.66 -9.33
C ASP A 231 29.14 15.71 -9.76
N GLU A 232 28.73 14.88 -10.72
CA GLU A 232 27.34 14.81 -11.20
C GLU A 232 26.40 14.21 -10.14
N SER A 233 26.80 13.10 -9.53
CA SER A 233 26.02 12.45 -8.47
C SER A 233 25.91 13.32 -7.22
N GLN A 234 26.99 14.03 -6.86
CA GLN A 234 26.98 14.98 -5.76
C GLN A 234 26.03 16.13 -6.04
N ALA A 235 26.12 16.76 -7.22
CA ALA A 235 25.25 17.86 -7.61
C ALA A 235 23.78 17.44 -7.62
N HIS A 236 23.47 16.23 -8.11
CA HIS A 236 22.11 15.68 -8.07
C HIS A 236 21.60 15.54 -6.64
N PHE A 237 22.40 14.98 -5.73
CA PHE A 237 22.02 14.77 -4.35
C PHE A 237 21.82 16.10 -3.61
N ASP A 238 22.74 17.07 -3.81
CA ASP A 238 22.63 18.40 -3.23
C ASP A 238 21.36 19.12 -3.69
N GLU A 239 20.98 18.98 -4.96
CA GLU A 239 19.76 19.57 -5.51
C GLU A 239 18.50 18.91 -4.91
N VAL A 240 18.50 17.59 -4.72
CA VAL A 240 17.42 16.88 -4.00
C VAL A 240 17.26 17.42 -2.58
N CYS A 241 18.36 17.56 -1.83
CA CYS A 241 18.33 18.10 -0.49
C CYS A 241 17.78 19.53 -0.45
N ALA A 242 18.28 20.41 -1.33
CA ALA A 242 17.84 21.81 -1.40
C ALA A 242 16.34 21.94 -1.75
N MET A 243 15.82 21.07 -2.63
CA MET A 243 14.40 21.05 -2.96
C MET A 243 13.54 20.53 -1.79
N LEU A 244 13.97 19.50 -1.06
CA LEU A 244 13.28 19.03 0.15
C LEU A 244 13.22 20.12 1.21
N ASP A 245 14.32 20.87 1.41
CA ASP A 245 14.37 22.02 2.31
C ASP A 245 13.37 23.11 1.88
N SER A 246 13.29 23.40 0.58
CA SER A 246 12.35 24.40 0.04
C SER A 246 10.88 24.02 0.26
N LEU A 247 10.59 22.70 0.30
CA LEU A 247 9.25 22.16 0.57
C LEU A 247 8.99 21.98 2.08
N ASN A 248 9.96 22.30 2.94
CA ASN A 248 9.92 22.06 4.39
C ASN A 248 9.62 20.59 4.73
N ILE A 249 10.16 19.64 3.97
CA ILE A 249 10.10 18.22 4.26
C ILE A 249 11.34 17.85 5.05
N PRO A 250 11.23 17.54 6.35
CA PRO A 250 12.38 17.18 7.17
C PRO A 250 12.93 15.82 6.79
N TYR A 251 14.26 15.70 6.75
CA TYR A 251 14.96 14.45 6.45
C TYR A 251 16.22 14.28 7.30
N VAL A 252 16.72 13.06 7.34
CA VAL A 252 18.01 12.69 7.94
C VAL A 252 18.85 12.03 6.86
N ILE A 253 20.09 12.44 6.70
CA ILE A 253 21.04 11.74 5.83
C ILE A 253 21.53 10.51 6.58
N ASP A 254 21.28 9.32 6.01
CA ASP A 254 21.64 8.02 6.56
C ASP A 254 22.60 7.30 5.63
N THR A 255 23.89 7.50 5.85
CA THR A 255 24.96 6.97 5.00
C THR A 255 25.10 5.45 5.07
N ASN A 256 24.52 4.81 6.07
CA ASN A 256 24.49 3.35 6.21
C ASN A 256 23.26 2.71 5.55
N MET A 257 22.29 3.53 5.12
CA MET A 257 21.11 3.04 4.44
C MET A 257 21.46 2.48 3.07
N VAL A 258 21.18 1.21 2.87
CA VAL A 258 21.25 0.50 1.57
C VAL A 258 19.91 -0.16 1.29
N ARG A 259 19.68 -0.55 0.04
CA ARG A 259 18.41 -1.15 -0.37
C ARG A 259 18.53 -2.66 -0.58
N GLY A 260 17.45 -3.37 -0.30
CA GLY A 260 17.34 -4.81 -0.46
C GLY A 260 17.32 -5.31 -1.90
N LEU A 261 17.38 -4.43 -2.90
CA LEU A 261 17.29 -4.69 -4.33
C LEU A 261 18.49 -4.04 -5.02
N ASP A 262 19.14 -4.75 -5.93
CA ASP A 262 20.43 -4.33 -6.49
C ASP A 262 20.31 -3.31 -7.63
N TYR A 263 19.10 -3.07 -8.14
CA TYR A 263 18.86 -2.15 -9.25
C TYR A 263 18.96 -0.66 -8.91
N TYR A 264 18.98 -0.29 -7.62
CA TYR A 264 19.01 1.11 -7.22
C TYR A 264 20.36 1.80 -7.53
N ASN A 265 20.27 3.08 -7.91
CA ASN A 265 21.38 4.02 -8.06
C ASN A 265 20.96 5.40 -7.56
N HIS A 266 21.91 6.36 -7.48
CA HIS A 266 21.65 7.72 -7.01
C HIS A 266 20.75 7.78 -5.77
N THR A 267 19.73 8.62 -5.76
CA THR A 267 18.85 8.86 -4.61
C THR A 267 18.13 7.60 -4.17
N ILE A 268 18.26 7.25 -2.89
CA ILE A 268 17.44 6.25 -2.20
C ILE A 268 16.85 6.85 -0.94
N PHE A 269 15.69 6.35 -0.52
CA PHE A 269 15.02 6.87 0.67
C PHE A 269 14.17 5.81 1.37
N GLU A 270 13.95 6.06 2.66
CA GLU A 270 13.02 5.30 3.50
C GLU A 270 12.23 6.26 4.41
N PHE A 271 10.93 6.03 4.53
CA PHE A 271 10.13 6.59 5.60
C PHE A 271 10.04 5.60 6.73
N ILE A 272 10.57 6.00 7.89
CA ILE A 272 10.67 5.16 9.08
C ILE A 272 9.83 5.77 10.20
N THR A 273 9.12 4.93 10.94
CA THR A 273 8.42 5.31 12.16
C THR A 273 8.80 4.35 13.29
N THR A 274 8.56 4.76 14.53
CA THR A 274 8.81 3.91 15.70
C THR A 274 7.50 3.38 16.25
N ILE A 275 7.40 2.05 16.37
CA ILE A 275 6.26 1.36 16.99
C ILE A 275 6.79 0.40 18.04
N ASP A 276 6.23 0.47 19.24
CA ASP A 276 6.60 -0.41 20.37
C ASP A 276 8.13 -0.45 20.60
N LYS A 277 8.81 0.71 20.48
CA LYS A 277 10.26 0.90 20.59
C LYS A 277 11.10 0.25 19.47
N SER A 278 10.47 -0.16 18.39
CA SER A 278 11.15 -0.72 17.21
C SER A 278 10.92 0.16 16.00
N GLU A 279 11.96 0.37 15.21
CA GLU A 279 11.87 1.06 13.93
C GLU A 279 11.14 0.20 12.91
N LEU A 280 10.28 0.82 12.13
CA LEU A 280 9.50 0.20 11.09
C LEU A 280 9.54 1.07 9.82
N THR A 281 10.16 0.57 8.78
CA THR A 281 10.10 1.18 7.44
C THR A 281 8.69 0.95 6.86
N ILE A 282 7.97 2.02 6.57
CA ILE A 282 6.61 1.99 6.02
C ILE A 282 6.57 2.23 4.52
N CYS A 283 7.52 3.00 3.99
CA CYS A 283 7.67 3.28 2.57
C CYS A 283 9.15 3.35 2.24
N ALA A 284 9.51 2.86 1.07
CA ALA A 284 10.89 2.87 0.64
C ALA A 284 11.01 2.88 -0.88
N GLY A 285 12.00 3.60 -1.39
CA GLY A 285 12.17 3.77 -2.81
C GLY A 285 13.51 4.35 -3.21
N GLY A 286 13.58 4.79 -4.46
CA GLY A 286 14.78 5.42 -5.01
C GLY A 286 14.83 5.37 -6.53
N ARG A 287 15.98 5.73 -7.07
CA ARG A 287 16.28 5.80 -8.50
C ARG A 287 16.85 4.48 -9.02
N TYR A 288 16.48 4.11 -10.25
CA TYR A 288 16.90 2.85 -10.90
C TYR A 288 17.03 3.04 -12.43
N ASP A 289 17.96 3.90 -12.84
CA ASP A 289 18.08 4.38 -14.22
C ASP A 289 18.46 3.32 -15.26
N SER A 290 19.09 2.21 -14.84
CA SER A 290 19.51 1.13 -15.75
C SER A 290 18.48 0.00 -15.90
N LEU A 291 17.39 0.01 -15.11
CA LEU A 291 16.50 -1.15 -15.05
C LEU A 291 15.72 -1.36 -16.35
N VAL A 292 15.33 -0.29 -17.06
CA VAL A 292 14.61 -0.38 -18.34
C VAL A 292 15.48 -1.00 -19.42
N GLU A 293 16.76 -0.61 -19.50
CA GLU A 293 17.74 -1.22 -20.43
C GLU A 293 17.95 -2.70 -20.14
N TYR A 294 17.94 -3.07 -18.87
CA TYR A 294 18.07 -4.46 -18.44
C TYR A 294 16.94 -5.35 -18.98
N PHE A 295 15.74 -4.78 -19.18
CA PHE A 295 14.61 -5.44 -19.83
C PHE A 295 14.62 -5.31 -21.37
N GLY A 296 15.70 -4.78 -21.97
CA GLY A 296 15.81 -4.59 -23.42
C GLY A 296 15.12 -3.34 -23.96
N GLY A 297 14.74 -2.42 -23.10
CA GLY A 297 14.26 -1.08 -23.47
C GLY A 297 15.42 -0.11 -23.75
N PRO A 298 15.11 1.14 -24.13
CA PRO A 298 16.13 2.19 -24.27
C PRO A 298 16.60 2.68 -22.89
N GLU A 299 17.74 3.37 -22.84
CA GLU A 299 18.18 4.11 -21.66
C GLU A 299 17.04 4.99 -21.15
N THR A 300 16.60 4.75 -19.93
CA THR A 300 15.44 5.43 -19.36
C THR A 300 15.58 5.56 -17.85
N ALA A 301 15.68 6.79 -17.38
CA ALA A 301 15.69 7.05 -15.95
C ALA A 301 14.37 6.61 -15.29
N GLY A 302 14.46 6.00 -14.13
CA GLY A 302 13.32 5.55 -13.34
C GLY A 302 13.45 5.95 -11.87
N PHE A 303 12.34 6.35 -11.26
CA PHE A 303 12.24 6.66 -9.84
C PHE A 303 10.90 6.21 -9.29
N GLY A 304 10.89 5.55 -8.13
CA GLY A 304 9.65 5.07 -7.55
C GLY A 304 9.78 4.65 -6.10
N PHE A 305 8.66 4.23 -5.52
CA PHE A 305 8.62 3.63 -4.19
C PHE A 305 7.60 2.51 -4.08
N GLY A 306 7.82 1.65 -3.09
CA GLY A 306 6.86 0.67 -2.60
C GLY A 306 6.49 0.91 -1.14
N LEU A 307 5.22 0.69 -0.81
CA LEU A 307 4.65 0.84 0.52
C LEU A 307 3.77 -0.36 0.84
N GLY A 308 3.98 -1.00 2.00
CA GLY A 308 3.17 -2.14 2.44
C GLY A 308 1.88 -1.69 3.14
N LEU A 309 0.71 -2.09 2.61
CA LEU A 309 -0.60 -1.72 3.17
C LEU A 309 -0.81 -2.28 4.58
N GLU A 310 -0.39 -3.51 4.85
CA GLU A 310 -0.48 -4.11 6.18
C GLU A 310 0.32 -3.32 7.22
N ARG A 311 1.51 -2.84 6.84
CA ARG A 311 2.32 -1.99 7.73
C ARG A 311 1.68 -0.63 7.95
N LEU A 312 1.15 -0.03 6.90
CA LEU A 312 0.46 1.26 6.99
C LEU A 312 -0.75 1.18 7.92
N LEU A 313 -1.59 0.15 7.75
CA LEU A 313 -2.74 -0.10 8.63
C LEU A 313 -2.32 -0.41 10.07
N LEU A 314 -1.22 -1.13 10.26
CA LEU A 314 -0.65 -1.38 11.59
C LEU A 314 -0.22 -0.06 12.27
N VAL A 315 0.43 0.84 11.53
CA VAL A 315 0.83 2.16 12.03
C VAL A 315 -0.39 2.98 12.45
N LEU A 316 -1.40 3.06 11.58
CA LEU A 316 -2.66 3.77 11.88
C LEU A 316 -3.31 3.24 13.16
N TYR A 317 -3.41 1.92 13.29
CA TYR A 317 -3.95 1.29 14.49
C TYR A 317 -3.13 1.60 15.74
N LYS A 318 -1.80 1.48 15.66
CA LYS A 318 -0.90 1.69 16.80
C LYS A 318 -0.83 3.15 17.25
N GLN A 319 -0.99 4.09 16.33
CA GLN A 319 -1.07 5.52 16.64
C GLN A 319 -2.48 5.96 17.09
N GLY A 320 -3.46 5.02 17.15
CA GLY A 320 -4.82 5.33 17.58
C GLY A 320 -5.59 6.21 16.59
N ILE A 321 -5.21 6.17 15.31
CA ILE A 321 -5.88 6.95 14.27
C ILE A 321 -7.18 6.25 13.87
N GLU A 322 -8.31 6.90 14.18
CA GLU A 322 -9.62 6.42 13.77
C GLU A 322 -9.89 6.84 12.32
N LEU A 323 -10.14 5.83 11.48
CA LEU A 323 -10.50 6.07 10.08
C LEU A 323 -12.00 6.37 9.96
N PRO A 324 -12.42 7.37 9.13
CA PRO A 324 -13.82 7.75 8.98
C PRO A 324 -14.56 6.76 8.06
N VAL A 325 -14.65 5.51 8.50
CA VAL A 325 -15.38 4.45 7.79
C VAL A 325 -16.76 4.29 8.41
N GLU A 326 -17.79 4.60 7.64
CA GLU A 326 -19.16 4.49 8.08
C GLU A 326 -19.70 3.07 7.86
N GLU A 327 -19.94 2.34 8.94
CA GLU A 327 -20.50 0.98 8.95
C GLU A 327 -22.00 0.97 9.29
N SER A 328 -22.72 2.08 9.09
CA SER A 328 -24.13 2.18 9.41
C SER A 328 -25.03 1.95 8.20
N LEU A 329 -26.23 1.40 8.44
CA LEU A 329 -27.34 1.45 7.49
C LEU A 329 -28.09 2.77 7.62
N ASP A 330 -28.62 3.27 6.51
CA ASP A 330 -29.53 4.41 6.57
C ASP A 330 -30.91 3.97 7.09
N VAL A 331 -31.37 2.77 6.68
CA VAL A 331 -32.65 2.22 7.13
C VAL A 331 -32.63 0.70 7.26
N TYR A 332 -33.30 0.20 8.29
CA TYR A 332 -33.66 -1.20 8.44
C TYR A 332 -35.17 -1.38 8.44
N ILE A 333 -35.70 -2.25 7.58
CA ILE A 333 -37.14 -2.56 7.53
C ILE A 333 -37.41 -3.86 8.31
N ALA A 334 -38.07 -3.72 9.46
CA ALA A 334 -38.53 -4.84 10.25
C ALA A 334 -39.91 -5.30 9.76
N VAL A 335 -40.05 -6.60 9.46
CA VAL A 335 -41.22 -7.17 8.79
C VAL A 335 -42.07 -8.00 9.77
N LEU A 336 -43.34 -7.73 9.85
CA LEU A 336 -44.32 -8.43 10.67
C LEU A 336 -45.28 -9.23 9.76
N GLY A 337 -45.25 -10.54 9.90
CA GLY A 337 -46.11 -11.42 9.11
C GLY A 337 -45.63 -11.63 7.68
N SER A 338 -46.16 -12.67 7.03
CA SER A 338 -45.78 -13.02 5.65
C SER A 338 -46.43 -12.11 4.59
N GLY A 339 -47.55 -11.50 4.89
CA GLY A 339 -48.28 -10.62 3.96
C GLY A 339 -47.50 -9.35 3.59
N ALA A 340 -46.60 -8.89 4.47
CA ALA A 340 -45.79 -7.69 4.24
C ALA A 340 -44.50 -7.97 3.46
N ASN A 341 -44.11 -9.23 3.21
CA ASN A 341 -42.82 -9.59 2.60
C ASN A 341 -42.55 -8.95 1.23
N GLY A 342 -43.55 -8.99 0.34
CA GLY A 342 -43.40 -8.42 -1.01
C GLY A 342 -43.19 -6.90 -0.96
N LYS A 343 -44.00 -6.20 -0.17
CA LYS A 343 -43.91 -4.76 -0.03
C LYS A 343 -42.61 -4.32 0.64
N ALA A 344 -42.17 -5.06 1.66
CA ALA A 344 -40.87 -4.77 2.29
C ALA A 344 -39.71 -4.88 1.31
N LEU A 345 -39.70 -5.88 0.40
CA LEU A 345 -38.68 -6.03 -0.62
C LEU A 345 -38.73 -4.88 -1.64
N GLU A 346 -39.93 -4.48 -2.05
CA GLU A 346 -40.14 -3.34 -2.96
C GLU A 346 -39.60 -2.03 -2.35
N LEU A 347 -39.94 -1.74 -1.08
CA LEU A 347 -39.46 -0.55 -0.39
C LEU A 347 -37.94 -0.53 -0.21
N VAL A 348 -37.32 -1.64 0.25
CA VAL A 348 -35.87 -1.74 0.38
C VAL A 348 -35.20 -1.47 -0.96
N GLN A 349 -35.72 -2.06 -2.04
CA GLN A 349 -35.11 -1.89 -3.35
C GLN A 349 -35.27 -0.46 -3.89
N ALA A 350 -36.43 0.14 -3.69
CA ALA A 350 -36.67 1.53 -4.10
C ALA A 350 -35.76 2.53 -3.35
N ILE A 351 -35.52 2.30 -2.06
CA ILE A 351 -34.60 3.11 -1.25
C ILE A 351 -33.14 2.91 -1.72
N ARG A 352 -32.76 1.67 -2.02
CA ARG A 352 -31.40 1.36 -2.57
C ARG A 352 -31.16 2.05 -3.92
N TYR A 353 -32.16 2.10 -4.80
CA TYR A 353 -32.07 2.83 -6.08
C TYR A 353 -31.88 4.33 -5.92
N GLN A 354 -32.25 4.89 -4.77
CA GLN A 354 -31.98 6.30 -4.43
C GLN A 354 -30.57 6.51 -3.82
N GLY A 355 -29.73 5.45 -3.72
CA GLY A 355 -28.37 5.52 -3.22
C GLY A 355 -28.19 5.32 -1.72
N PHE A 356 -29.26 4.94 -0.99
CA PHE A 356 -29.21 4.70 0.45
C PHE A 356 -28.91 3.24 0.79
N LYS A 357 -28.25 3.02 1.92
CA LYS A 357 -27.98 1.67 2.47
C LYS A 357 -29.22 1.18 3.22
N ALA A 358 -29.95 0.24 2.65
CA ALA A 358 -31.16 -0.31 3.22
C ALA A 358 -31.06 -1.84 3.38
N GLU A 359 -31.61 -2.37 4.48
CA GLU A 359 -31.66 -3.80 4.76
C GLU A 359 -33.00 -4.21 5.37
N ARG A 360 -33.32 -5.49 5.36
CA ARG A 360 -34.52 -6.06 5.95
C ARG A 360 -34.25 -7.45 6.53
N ASP A 361 -35.20 -8.00 7.26
CA ASP A 361 -35.13 -9.39 7.69
C ASP A 361 -35.45 -10.36 6.55
N TYR A 362 -34.52 -11.26 6.26
CA TYR A 362 -34.70 -12.37 5.29
C TYR A 362 -34.89 -13.74 5.95
N LEU A 363 -34.81 -13.81 7.27
CA LEU A 363 -34.85 -15.07 8.01
C LEU A 363 -36.20 -15.35 8.66
N GLY A 364 -37.20 -14.48 8.51
CA GLY A 364 -38.51 -14.61 9.13
C GLY A 364 -38.45 -14.57 10.67
N ARG A 365 -37.50 -13.82 11.24
CA ARG A 365 -37.29 -13.74 12.68
C ARG A 365 -38.40 -12.95 13.40
N LYS A 366 -38.59 -13.26 14.69
CA LYS A 366 -39.46 -12.46 15.52
C LYS A 366 -39.00 -11.00 15.59
N ILE A 367 -39.90 -10.04 15.70
CA ILE A 367 -39.67 -8.60 15.66
C ILE A 367 -38.54 -8.15 16.59
N LYS A 368 -38.48 -8.69 17.82
CA LYS A 368 -37.40 -8.38 18.77
C LYS A 368 -36.00 -8.72 18.24
N ALA A 369 -35.87 -9.83 17.48
CA ALA A 369 -34.62 -10.24 16.88
C ALA A 369 -34.27 -9.34 15.67
N GLN A 370 -35.28 -8.86 14.95
CA GLN A 370 -35.08 -7.92 13.84
C GLN A 370 -34.58 -6.56 14.34
N PHE A 371 -35.13 -6.01 15.42
CA PHE A 371 -34.61 -4.79 16.05
C PHE A 371 -33.16 -4.96 16.54
N LYS A 372 -32.86 -6.10 17.15
CA LYS A 372 -31.47 -6.40 17.51
C LYS A 372 -30.53 -6.42 16.29
N SER A 373 -31.02 -6.86 15.13
CA SER A 373 -30.24 -6.78 13.88
C SER A 373 -30.08 -5.35 13.41
N ALA A 374 -31.13 -4.53 13.46
CA ALA A 374 -31.05 -3.11 13.16
C ALA A 374 -29.99 -2.40 14.02
N ASP A 375 -29.95 -2.72 15.34
CA ASP A 375 -28.91 -2.21 16.25
C ASP A 375 -27.51 -2.72 15.87
N THR A 376 -27.37 -3.99 15.52
CA THR A 376 -26.10 -4.58 15.08
C THR A 376 -25.57 -3.92 13.80
N PHE A 377 -26.45 -3.62 12.86
CA PHE A 377 -26.13 -2.89 11.63
C PHE A 377 -26.02 -1.37 11.85
N LYS A 378 -26.17 -0.89 13.08
CA LYS A 378 -26.17 0.55 13.40
C LYS A 378 -27.11 1.35 12.49
N ALA A 379 -28.31 0.81 12.25
CA ALA A 379 -29.28 1.47 11.37
C ALA A 379 -29.68 2.84 11.94
N LYS A 380 -29.54 3.89 11.14
CA LYS A 380 -29.90 5.26 11.52
C LYS A 380 -31.40 5.36 11.74
N THR A 381 -32.18 4.70 10.88
CA THR A 381 -33.64 4.66 10.98
C THR A 381 -34.17 3.23 10.88
N VAL A 382 -35.32 3.01 11.43
CA VAL A 382 -36.07 1.75 11.36
C VAL A 382 -37.48 1.99 10.90
N ILE A 383 -37.98 1.14 10.01
CA ILE A 383 -39.36 1.05 9.56
C ILE A 383 -39.93 -0.26 10.06
N THR A 384 -41.09 -0.26 10.69
CA THR A 384 -41.84 -1.48 10.99
C THR A 384 -42.97 -1.61 9.96
N LEU A 385 -43.00 -2.74 9.27
CA LEU A 385 -43.94 -3.02 8.21
C LEU A 385 -44.72 -4.30 8.51
N GLY A 386 -46.00 -4.18 8.77
CA GLY A 386 -46.97 -5.27 8.93
C GLY A 386 -48.07 -5.19 7.89
N GLU A 387 -49.08 -6.04 8.02
CA GLU A 387 -50.26 -6.07 7.13
C GLU A 387 -51.06 -4.76 7.20
N SER A 388 -51.18 -4.15 8.38
CA SER A 388 -51.87 -2.87 8.58
C SER A 388 -51.22 -1.73 7.82
N GLU A 389 -49.90 -1.68 7.80
CA GLU A 389 -49.15 -0.66 7.05
C GLU A 389 -49.27 -0.90 5.54
N VAL A 390 -49.31 -2.16 5.11
CA VAL A 390 -49.53 -2.53 3.69
C VAL A 390 -50.91 -2.08 3.23
N GLU A 391 -51.95 -2.30 4.06
CA GLU A 391 -53.32 -1.90 3.75
C GLU A 391 -53.51 -0.38 3.75
N SER A 392 -52.91 0.32 4.72
CA SER A 392 -53.03 1.79 4.83
C SER A 392 -52.16 2.54 3.83
N GLY A 393 -51.10 1.92 3.27
CA GLY A 393 -50.13 2.56 2.41
C GLY A 393 -49.23 3.56 3.14
N GLN A 394 -49.17 3.50 4.47
CA GLN A 394 -48.38 4.40 5.32
C GLN A 394 -47.54 3.61 6.33
N VAL A 395 -46.37 4.14 6.68
CA VAL A 395 -45.49 3.58 7.70
C VAL A 395 -44.87 4.65 8.58
N ASN A 396 -44.50 4.24 9.78
CA ASN A 396 -43.68 5.06 10.66
C ASN A 396 -42.19 4.78 10.40
N VAL A 397 -41.47 5.88 10.13
CA VAL A 397 -40.00 5.89 10.08
C VAL A 397 -39.49 6.45 11.40
N LYS A 398 -38.73 5.67 12.13
CA LYS A 398 -38.19 6.03 13.43
C LYS A 398 -36.69 6.28 13.36
N ASN A 399 -36.23 7.41 13.87
CA ASN A 399 -34.82 7.69 14.08
C ASN A 399 -34.35 6.96 15.35
N ASN A 400 -33.31 6.13 15.22
CA ASN A 400 -32.78 5.34 16.33
C ASN A 400 -32.05 6.17 17.39
N ALA A 401 -31.43 7.30 16.99
CA ALA A 401 -30.66 8.18 17.88
C ALA A 401 -31.62 9.10 18.68
N THR A 402 -32.48 9.86 17.99
CA THR A 402 -33.37 10.86 18.61
C THR A 402 -34.67 10.27 19.14
N ARG A 403 -35.06 9.07 18.66
CA ARG A 403 -36.35 8.43 18.89
C ARG A 403 -37.53 9.14 18.25
N GLU A 404 -37.32 10.16 17.47
CA GLU A 404 -38.35 10.83 16.69
C GLU A 404 -38.92 9.90 15.62
N GLU A 405 -40.21 10.07 15.35
CA GLU A 405 -40.94 9.27 14.38
C GLU A 405 -41.74 10.19 13.45
N VAL A 406 -41.78 9.80 12.18
CA VAL A 406 -42.63 10.45 11.17
C VAL A 406 -43.42 9.41 10.42
N THR A 407 -44.72 9.68 10.22
CA THR A 407 -45.59 8.84 9.38
C THR A 407 -45.53 9.34 7.95
N VAL A 408 -45.18 8.45 7.03
CA VAL A 408 -45.01 8.75 5.59
C VAL A 408 -45.69 7.69 4.73
N SER A 409 -46.07 8.07 3.52
CA SER A 409 -46.59 7.13 2.52
C SER A 409 -45.47 6.31 1.87
N PHE A 410 -45.84 5.17 1.30
CA PHE A 410 -44.92 4.39 0.46
C PHE A 410 -44.41 5.20 -0.73
N GLU A 411 -45.23 6.10 -1.27
CA GLU A 411 -44.85 6.96 -2.37
C GLU A 411 -43.70 7.91 -1.99
N GLU A 412 -43.72 8.51 -0.81
CA GLU A 412 -42.66 9.37 -0.29
C GLU A 412 -41.37 8.58 -0.09
N LEU A 413 -41.42 7.36 0.48
CA LEU A 413 -40.25 6.49 0.63
C LEU A 413 -39.64 6.09 -0.71
N THR A 414 -40.47 5.74 -1.69
CA THR A 414 -40.00 5.23 -2.99
C THR A 414 -39.50 6.33 -3.92
N LYS A 415 -40.01 7.58 -3.78
CA LYS A 415 -39.65 8.70 -4.64
C LYS A 415 -38.57 9.60 -4.04
N ASN A 416 -38.56 9.85 -2.73
CA ASN A 416 -37.64 10.80 -2.11
C ASN A 416 -37.37 10.49 -0.64
N PHE A 417 -36.61 9.42 -0.39
CA PHE A 417 -36.24 9.01 0.98
C PHE A 417 -35.38 10.08 1.69
N ALA A 418 -34.60 10.87 0.95
CA ALA A 418 -33.82 11.98 1.50
C ALA A 418 -34.73 13.04 2.18
N ALA A 419 -35.89 13.33 1.60
CA ALA A 419 -36.84 14.26 2.20
C ALA A 419 -37.47 13.71 3.50
N VAL A 420 -37.69 12.39 3.57
CA VAL A 420 -38.17 11.73 4.78
C VAL A 420 -37.13 11.82 5.91
N LEU A 421 -35.84 11.58 5.62
CA LEU A 421 -34.78 11.72 6.63
C LEU A 421 -34.68 13.14 7.18
N LYS A 422 -34.81 14.16 6.32
CA LYS A 422 -34.82 15.59 6.75
C LYS A 422 -35.98 15.96 7.68
N GLN A 423 -37.09 15.24 7.64
CA GLN A 423 -38.20 15.46 8.58
C GLN A 423 -37.88 14.94 10.00
N LEU A 424 -36.97 13.98 10.12
CA LEU A 424 -36.49 13.39 11.37
C LEU A 424 -35.29 14.14 11.98
N GLU A 425 -34.75 15.15 11.30
CA GLU A 425 -33.64 15.99 11.78
C GLU A 425 -34.13 17.32 12.40
N LYS A 426 -35.45 17.55 12.45
CA LYS A 426 -36.08 18.75 13.01
C LYS A 426 -36.40 18.56 14.47
#